data_2ddccb1964dffe1cd1f841fc6436b3c8
#
_entry.id   2ddccb1964dffe1cd1f841fc6436b3c8
#
_cell.length_a   1.000
_cell.length_b   1.000
_cell.length_c   1.000
_cell.angle_alpha   90.00
_cell.angle_beta   90.00
_cell.angle_gamma   90.00
#
_symmetry.space_group_name_H-M   'P 1'
#
loop_
_entity.id
_entity.type
_entity.pdbx_description
1 polymer ?
#
loop_
_entity_poly.entity_id
_entity_poly.type
_entity_poly.pdbx_seq_one_letter_code
_entity_poly.pdbx_strand_id
1 'polypeptide(L)'
;MSEKMRRDGKSIARTMLNTTHHQNYHQEEDMVHDNFDNLKLFTCNSHPALAQEIAEYMGIELGKSTVTKFSDGETSVSIWESVRGKDCFIVQSTNDPVNDNLMELLIMTDALKRASCNSVTAGIPYYGYARQDRKAKARDPITAKLVANMITAAGIDRVITMDLHASQEQGYFDIPVDHMLGQPMLTDYFKLKELKDLVIVSPDHGSVKRARNMAKPLDVPIAIIDKRRPEANKSEIMNIVGDIEGKNCIILDDLIDTAGTICNAAHALMDLGAKSVYACATHAVLSGPALERIEASPIKEMVLLNTIPIPEEKKLDKFTVLSVGHIFAETISRIYCHKPISTMFQ
;
A
#
# COMPACT_ATOMS: atom_id res chain seq x y z
N MET A 1 18.01 37.97 2.07
CA MET A 1 18.23 36.57 1.68
C MET A 1 17.28 35.71 2.50
N SER A 2 16.14 35.32 1.93
CA SER A 2 15.12 34.57 2.65
C SER A 2 15.60 33.14 2.84
N GLU A 3 15.71 32.68 4.08
CA GLU A 3 15.76 31.27 4.44
C GLU A 3 14.51 30.59 3.87
N LYS A 4 14.68 29.90 2.73
CA LYS A 4 13.68 28.94 2.27
C LYS A 4 13.65 27.82 3.30
N MET A 5 12.66 27.87 4.20
CA MET A 5 12.38 26.80 5.16
C MET A 5 12.42 25.46 4.40
N ARG A 6 13.35 24.59 4.76
CA ARG A 6 13.32 23.19 4.34
C ARG A 6 12.00 22.62 4.85
N ARG A 7 11.07 22.36 3.94
CA ARG A 7 9.83 21.67 4.31
C ARG A 7 10.22 20.30 4.85
N ASP A 8 9.98 20.06 6.12
CA ASP A 8 10.14 18.75 6.71
C ASP A 8 9.05 17.80 6.19
N GLY A 9 9.30 16.48 6.27
CA GLY A 9 8.36 15.48 5.77
C GLY A 9 6.98 15.54 6.43
N LYS A 10 6.93 15.88 7.71
CA LYS A 10 5.67 16.04 8.47
C LYS A 10 4.88 17.26 7.97
N SER A 11 5.57 18.35 7.62
CA SER A 11 4.94 19.54 7.02
C SER A 11 4.40 19.27 5.62
N ILE A 12 5.14 18.50 4.78
CA ILE A 12 4.68 18.11 3.44
C ILE A 12 3.49 17.16 3.53
N ALA A 13 3.55 16.14 4.38
CA ALA A 13 2.43 15.21 4.60
C ALA A 13 1.16 15.97 5.03
N ARG A 14 1.31 16.98 5.92
CA ARG A 14 0.21 17.84 6.35
C ARG A 14 -0.29 18.75 5.23
N THR A 15 0.61 19.22 4.36
CA THR A 15 0.24 20.00 3.17
C THR A 15 -0.52 19.12 2.18
N MET A 16 -0.09 17.87 1.96
CA MET A 16 -0.81 16.93 1.09
C MET A 16 -2.21 16.65 1.61
N LEU A 17 -2.37 16.42 2.92
CA LEU A 17 -3.69 16.29 3.55
C LEU A 17 -4.56 17.52 3.30
N ASN A 18 -3.98 18.72 3.47
CA ASN A 18 -4.70 19.98 3.25
C ASN A 18 -4.94 20.27 1.76
N THR A 19 -4.03 19.88 0.86
CA THR A 19 -4.17 20.09 -0.59
C THR A 19 -5.16 19.08 -1.19
N THR A 20 -5.17 17.85 -0.69
CA THR A 20 -6.24 16.89 -0.96
C THR A 20 -7.58 17.44 -0.48
N HIS A 21 -7.65 18.06 0.68
CA HIS A 21 -8.84 18.80 1.11
C HIS A 21 -9.21 19.96 0.17
N HIS A 22 -8.26 20.72 -0.38
CA HIS A 22 -8.55 21.88 -1.25
C HIS A 22 -8.80 21.53 -2.72
N GLN A 23 -8.12 20.52 -3.28
CA GLN A 23 -8.44 20.00 -4.63
C GLN A 23 -9.75 19.20 -4.63
N ASN A 24 -10.15 18.67 -3.48
CA ASN A 24 -11.39 17.96 -3.26
C ASN A 24 -12.59 18.88 -3.06
N TYR A 25 -12.46 20.22 -2.93
CA TYR A 25 -13.65 21.09 -2.83
C TYR A 25 -14.58 20.90 -4.02
N HIS A 26 -14.05 20.63 -5.23
CA HIS A 26 -14.90 20.25 -6.38
C HIS A 26 -15.25 18.75 -6.41
N GLN A 27 -14.51 17.87 -5.73
CA GLN A 27 -14.80 16.43 -5.63
C GLN A 27 -15.57 16.10 -4.34
N GLU A 28 -15.40 16.87 -3.26
CA GLU A 28 -16.26 16.80 -2.06
C GLU A 28 -17.68 17.21 -2.37
N GLU A 29 -17.90 18.20 -3.26
CA GLU A 29 -19.28 18.52 -3.73
C GLU A 29 -19.91 17.33 -4.43
N ASP A 30 -19.14 16.53 -5.20
CA ASP A 30 -19.64 15.31 -5.86
C ASP A 30 -19.90 14.17 -4.88
N MET A 31 -19.09 13.99 -3.82
CA MET A 31 -19.27 12.94 -2.81
C MET A 31 -20.37 13.26 -1.79
N VAL A 32 -20.50 14.52 -1.39
CA VAL A 32 -21.56 14.97 -0.44
C VAL A 32 -22.98 14.79 -1.00
N HIS A 33 -23.12 14.66 -2.32
CA HIS A 33 -24.41 14.41 -2.98
C HIS A 33 -24.68 12.92 -3.26
N ASP A 34 -23.68 12.02 -3.07
CA ASP A 34 -23.90 10.60 -3.25
C ASP A 34 -24.71 10.04 -2.06
N ASN A 35 -25.81 9.38 -2.35
CA ASN A 35 -26.66 8.74 -1.33
C ASN A 35 -26.10 7.34 -1.01
N PHE A 36 -25.50 7.18 0.15
CA PHE A 36 -24.93 5.91 0.62
C PHE A 36 -25.89 5.06 1.49
N ASP A 37 -27.20 5.29 1.42
CA ASP A 37 -28.20 4.62 2.28
C ASP A 37 -28.15 3.08 2.23
N ASN A 38 -27.76 2.51 1.08
CA ASN A 38 -27.65 1.07 0.89
C ASN A 38 -26.22 0.54 1.03
N LEU A 39 -25.23 1.40 1.27
CA LEU A 39 -23.84 1.01 1.51
C LEU A 39 -23.63 0.74 3.00
N LYS A 40 -22.86 -0.32 3.30
CA LYS A 40 -22.34 -0.61 4.63
C LYS A 40 -20.84 -0.88 4.55
N LEU A 41 -20.07 -0.18 5.37
CA LEU A 41 -18.60 -0.31 5.44
C LEU A 41 -18.22 -0.99 6.75
N PHE A 42 -17.61 -2.16 6.66
CA PHE A 42 -17.13 -2.94 7.80
C PHE A 42 -15.60 -2.98 7.85
N THR A 43 -15.07 -3.26 9.02
CA THR A 43 -13.65 -3.57 9.22
C THR A 43 -13.51 -4.82 10.07
N CYS A 44 -12.42 -5.57 9.87
CA CYS A 44 -11.94 -6.52 10.85
C CYS A 44 -10.77 -5.90 11.65
N ASN A 45 -9.85 -6.73 12.19
CA ASN A 45 -8.87 -6.24 13.16
C ASN A 45 -7.57 -5.72 12.56
N SER A 46 -7.28 -5.95 11.26
CA SER A 46 -5.97 -5.61 10.71
C SER A 46 -5.68 -4.12 10.65
N HIS A 47 -6.68 -3.29 10.29
CA HIS A 47 -6.48 -1.85 10.15
C HIS A 47 -7.75 -1.01 10.42
N PRO A 48 -8.33 -1.07 11.64
CA PRO A 48 -9.56 -0.32 11.97
C PRO A 48 -9.42 1.19 11.78
N ALA A 49 -8.24 1.75 12.05
CA ALA A 49 -7.99 3.18 11.88
C ALA A 49 -8.14 3.63 10.42
N LEU A 50 -7.67 2.86 9.44
CA LEU A 50 -7.86 3.16 8.03
C LEU A 50 -9.33 3.07 7.63
N ALA A 51 -10.05 2.06 8.11
CA ALA A 51 -11.47 1.92 7.84
C ALA A 51 -12.29 3.09 8.41
N GLN A 52 -11.94 3.56 9.61
CA GLN A 52 -12.54 4.74 10.23
C GLN A 52 -12.28 6.00 9.41
N GLU A 53 -11.04 6.19 8.96
CA GLU A 53 -10.66 7.31 8.09
C GLU A 53 -11.43 7.29 6.76
N ILE A 54 -11.58 6.11 6.13
CA ILE A 54 -12.39 5.94 4.91
C ILE A 54 -13.86 6.33 5.18
N ALA A 55 -14.43 5.87 6.30
CA ALA A 55 -15.80 6.22 6.68
C ALA A 55 -15.98 7.72 6.87
N GLU A 56 -15.02 8.40 7.50
CA GLU A 56 -15.01 9.84 7.70
C GLU A 56 -14.97 10.61 6.37
N TYR A 57 -14.11 10.20 5.42
CA TYR A 57 -14.07 10.79 4.08
C TYR A 57 -15.39 10.62 3.30
N MET A 58 -16.08 9.51 3.52
CA MET A 58 -17.37 9.25 2.88
C MET A 58 -18.57 9.86 3.63
N GLY A 59 -18.36 10.42 4.82
CA GLY A 59 -19.43 10.95 5.66
C GLY A 59 -20.41 9.89 6.18
N ILE A 60 -19.95 8.65 6.39
CA ILE A 60 -20.74 7.52 6.87
C ILE A 60 -20.19 6.95 8.18
N GLU A 61 -20.99 6.13 8.86
CA GLU A 61 -20.55 5.37 10.02
C GLU A 61 -20.10 3.96 9.60
N LEU A 62 -19.12 3.41 10.34
CA LEU A 62 -18.77 1.99 10.21
C LEU A 62 -19.94 1.10 10.62
N GLY A 63 -20.09 0.00 9.92
CA GLY A 63 -21.05 -1.05 10.23
C GLY A 63 -20.77 -1.67 11.62
N LYS A 64 -21.83 -1.96 12.35
CA LYS A 64 -21.75 -2.49 13.71
C LYS A 64 -21.43 -3.98 13.69
N SER A 65 -20.19 -4.32 14.01
CA SER A 65 -19.70 -5.71 14.08
C SER A 65 -18.67 -5.87 15.19
N THR A 66 -18.45 -7.12 15.58
CA THR A 66 -17.35 -7.52 16.46
C THR A 66 -16.60 -8.67 15.85
N VAL A 67 -15.26 -8.60 15.88
CA VAL A 67 -14.35 -9.66 15.46
C VAL A 67 -13.46 -9.98 16.66
N THR A 68 -13.59 -11.19 17.19
CA THR A 68 -12.88 -11.67 18.37
C THR A 68 -12.33 -13.07 18.13
N LYS A 69 -11.66 -13.64 19.14
CA LYS A 69 -11.23 -15.03 19.13
C LYS A 69 -11.90 -15.80 20.28
N PHE A 70 -12.26 -17.04 20.02
CA PHE A 70 -12.59 -18.00 21.07
C PHE A 70 -11.32 -18.38 21.86
N SER A 71 -11.50 -19.04 22.99
CA SER A 71 -10.39 -19.42 23.87
C SER A 71 -9.40 -20.40 23.24
N ASP A 72 -9.81 -21.13 22.22
CA ASP A 72 -9.00 -22.04 21.41
C ASP A 72 -8.30 -21.37 20.22
N GLY A 73 -8.57 -20.06 20.01
CA GLY A 73 -7.96 -19.24 18.96
C GLY A 73 -8.77 -19.14 17.67
N GLU A 74 -9.91 -19.81 17.55
CA GLU A 74 -10.81 -19.67 16.41
C GLU A 74 -11.39 -18.25 16.33
N THR A 75 -11.53 -17.72 15.12
CA THR A 75 -12.11 -16.39 14.89
C THR A 75 -13.63 -16.43 15.02
N SER A 76 -14.18 -15.47 15.77
CA SER A 76 -15.61 -15.24 15.93
C SER A 76 -15.99 -13.88 15.37
N VAL A 77 -17.01 -13.85 14.49
CA VAL A 77 -17.56 -12.62 13.90
C VAL A 77 -19.04 -12.51 14.27
N SER A 78 -19.47 -11.32 14.69
CA SER A 78 -20.87 -10.99 14.92
C SER A 78 -21.21 -9.66 14.25
N ILE A 79 -22.36 -9.61 13.55
CA ILE A 79 -22.90 -8.40 12.94
C ILE A 79 -24.12 -7.96 13.73
N TRP A 80 -24.14 -6.70 14.19
CA TRP A 80 -25.12 -6.16 15.12
C TRP A 80 -26.17 -5.25 14.46
N GLU A 81 -26.29 -5.31 13.14
CA GLU A 81 -27.29 -4.57 12.39
C GLU A 81 -27.78 -5.36 11.17
N SER A 82 -28.89 -4.94 10.60
CA SER A 82 -29.42 -5.57 9.38
C SER A 82 -28.61 -5.14 8.17
N VAL A 83 -28.11 -6.13 7.42
CA VAL A 83 -27.40 -5.93 6.15
C VAL A 83 -28.19 -6.46 4.95
N ARG A 84 -29.46 -6.88 5.17
CA ARG A 84 -30.30 -7.44 4.12
C ARG A 84 -30.47 -6.47 2.95
N GLY A 85 -30.06 -6.92 1.77
CA GLY A 85 -30.13 -6.14 0.54
C GLY A 85 -29.14 -4.96 0.45
N LYS A 86 -28.18 -4.84 1.40
CA LYS A 86 -27.14 -3.82 1.40
C LYS A 86 -25.93 -4.23 0.59
N ASP A 87 -25.24 -3.27 -0.01
CA ASP A 87 -23.93 -3.44 -0.60
C ASP A 87 -22.88 -3.25 0.48
N CYS A 88 -22.19 -4.34 0.84
CA CYS A 88 -21.26 -4.38 1.95
C CYS A 88 -19.82 -4.28 1.45
N PHE A 89 -19.05 -3.40 2.07
CA PHE A 89 -17.62 -3.26 1.86
C PHE A 89 -16.89 -3.67 3.14
N ILE A 90 -15.80 -4.42 3.01
CA ILE A 90 -14.96 -4.84 4.13
C ILE A 90 -13.56 -4.27 3.90
N VAL A 91 -13.01 -3.49 4.83
CA VAL A 91 -11.62 -3.04 4.80
C VAL A 91 -10.78 -3.96 5.70
N GLN A 92 -9.89 -4.74 5.10
CA GLN A 92 -9.04 -5.69 5.81
C GLN A 92 -7.76 -5.97 5.04
N SER A 93 -6.61 -5.47 5.51
CA SER A 93 -5.31 -5.88 5.01
C SER A 93 -4.95 -7.29 5.49
N THR A 94 -4.29 -8.09 4.64
CA THR A 94 -3.88 -9.45 5.01
C THR A 94 -2.39 -9.52 5.35
N ASN A 95 -1.93 -8.53 6.16
CA ASN A 95 -0.61 -8.47 6.77
C ASN A 95 -0.50 -9.36 8.01
N ASP A 96 0.63 -9.33 8.70
CA ASP A 96 0.85 -10.06 9.96
C ASP A 96 -0.13 -9.62 11.06
N PRO A 97 -0.79 -10.58 11.75
CA PRO A 97 -0.77 -12.05 11.57
C PRO A 97 -1.58 -12.51 10.34
N VAL A 98 -0.85 -12.90 9.27
CA VAL A 98 -1.38 -13.06 7.90
C VAL A 98 -2.57 -14.03 7.82
N ASN A 99 -2.46 -15.19 8.47
CA ASN A 99 -3.50 -16.23 8.41
C ASN A 99 -4.75 -15.81 9.20
N ASP A 100 -4.57 -15.15 10.35
CA ASP A 100 -5.68 -14.65 11.16
C ASP A 100 -6.46 -13.57 10.40
N ASN A 101 -5.76 -12.59 9.84
CA ASN A 101 -6.36 -11.49 9.08
C ASN A 101 -7.08 -11.99 7.82
N LEU A 102 -6.54 -13.01 7.16
CA LEU A 102 -7.22 -13.66 6.03
C LEU A 102 -8.49 -14.38 6.50
N MET A 103 -8.42 -15.16 7.58
CA MET A 103 -9.59 -15.88 8.12
C MET A 103 -10.68 -14.94 8.60
N GLU A 104 -10.32 -13.81 9.24
CA GLU A 104 -11.29 -12.79 9.64
C GLU A 104 -12.07 -12.26 8.42
N LEU A 105 -11.37 -11.96 7.31
CA LEU A 105 -11.99 -11.52 6.07
C LEU A 105 -12.98 -12.56 5.51
N LEU A 106 -12.57 -13.83 5.47
CA LEU A 106 -13.41 -14.92 4.94
C LEU A 106 -14.65 -15.14 5.81
N ILE A 107 -14.50 -15.16 7.13
CA ILE A 107 -15.62 -15.37 8.07
C ILE A 107 -16.56 -14.17 8.09
N MET A 108 -16.05 -12.94 8.03
CA MET A 108 -16.89 -11.74 7.91
C MET A 108 -17.71 -11.79 6.61
N THR A 109 -17.10 -12.22 5.51
CA THR A 109 -17.78 -12.39 4.22
C THR A 109 -18.92 -13.42 4.32
N ASP A 110 -18.67 -14.59 4.90
CA ASP A 110 -19.71 -15.62 5.10
C ASP A 110 -20.86 -15.11 5.97
N ALA A 111 -20.55 -14.37 7.04
CA ALA A 111 -21.57 -13.79 7.91
C ALA A 111 -22.47 -12.80 7.15
N LEU A 112 -21.88 -11.90 6.33
CA LEU A 112 -22.63 -10.94 5.50
C LEU A 112 -23.50 -11.63 4.47
N LYS A 113 -22.95 -12.63 3.76
CA LYS A 113 -23.71 -13.42 2.77
C LYS A 113 -24.88 -14.16 3.40
N ARG A 114 -24.69 -14.80 4.55
CA ARG A 114 -25.75 -15.49 5.29
C ARG A 114 -26.80 -14.52 5.84
N ALA A 115 -26.40 -13.29 6.13
CA ALA A 115 -27.33 -12.21 6.51
C ALA A 115 -28.06 -11.58 5.31
N SER A 116 -27.90 -12.14 4.08
CA SER A 116 -28.56 -11.74 2.84
C SER A 116 -28.19 -10.33 2.39
N CYS A 117 -26.93 -9.91 2.52
CA CYS A 117 -26.45 -8.72 1.83
C CYS A 117 -26.59 -8.90 0.30
N ASN A 118 -26.65 -7.79 -0.43
CA ASN A 118 -26.73 -7.79 -1.90
C ASN A 118 -25.39 -8.19 -2.51
N SER A 119 -24.32 -7.51 -2.11
CA SER A 119 -22.95 -7.76 -2.58
C SER A 119 -21.93 -7.61 -1.46
N VAL A 120 -20.75 -8.21 -1.63
CA VAL A 120 -19.58 -8.03 -0.74
C VAL A 120 -18.38 -7.63 -1.58
N THR A 121 -17.85 -6.44 -1.34
CA THR A 121 -16.57 -5.96 -1.90
C THR A 121 -15.50 -5.96 -0.82
N ALA A 122 -14.40 -6.66 -1.06
CA ALA A 122 -13.25 -6.65 -0.14
C ALA A 122 -12.23 -5.58 -0.54
N GLY A 123 -12.06 -4.57 0.31
CA GLY A 123 -10.95 -3.63 0.26
C GLY A 123 -9.77 -4.23 1.01
N ILE A 124 -8.76 -4.69 0.28
CA ILE A 124 -7.56 -5.33 0.78
C ILE A 124 -6.36 -4.43 0.46
N PRO A 125 -6.06 -3.39 1.29
CA PRO A 125 -4.98 -2.45 1.00
C PRO A 125 -3.63 -3.14 0.80
N TYR A 126 -3.34 -4.17 1.59
CA TYR A 126 -2.20 -5.05 1.39
C TYR A 126 -2.67 -6.50 1.18
N TYR A 127 -2.37 -7.05 0.02
CA TYR A 127 -2.67 -8.44 -0.34
C TYR A 127 -1.51 -9.34 0.08
N GLY A 128 -1.69 -10.08 1.16
CA GLY A 128 -0.72 -11.06 1.65
C GLY A 128 -0.54 -12.22 0.66
N TYR A 129 0.61 -12.89 0.75
CA TYR A 129 1.02 -13.97 -0.16
C TYR A 129 1.29 -13.54 -1.62
N ALA A 130 1.14 -12.27 -1.98
CA ALA A 130 1.40 -11.75 -3.33
C ALA A 130 2.79 -12.13 -3.86
N ARG A 131 3.81 -12.17 -3.01
CA ARG A 131 5.18 -12.57 -3.41
C ARG A 131 5.33 -14.03 -3.86
N GLN A 132 4.29 -14.86 -3.68
CA GLN A 132 4.23 -16.24 -4.17
C GLN A 132 3.33 -16.33 -5.41
N ASP A 133 3.62 -15.45 -6.39
CA ASP A 133 2.87 -15.26 -7.64
C ASP A 133 3.18 -16.35 -8.70
N ARG A 134 4.31 -17.02 -8.56
CA ARG A 134 4.83 -18.01 -9.51
C ARG A 134 5.68 -19.08 -8.82
N LYS A 135 5.88 -20.18 -9.51
CA LYS A 135 6.85 -21.19 -9.08
C LYS A 135 8.27 -20.68 -9.32
N ALA A 136 8.99 -20.33 -8.26
CA ALA A 136 10.42 -19.97 -8.35
C ALA A 136 11.31 -21.22 -8.50
N LYS A 137 10.86 -22.36 -7.98
CA LYS A 137 11.52 -23.66 -8.07
C LYS A 137 10.49 -24.74 -8.43
N ALA A 138 10.98 -25.89 -8.86
CA ALA A 138 10.13 -27.05 -9.08
C ALA A 138 9.35 -27.41 -7.79
N ARG A 139 8.04 -27.65 -7.93
CA ARG A 139 7.09 -28.03 -6.86
C ARG A 139 6.71 -26.90 -5.88
N ASP A 140 7.13 -25.66 -6.12
CA ASP A 140 6.65 -24.53 -5.33
C ASP A 140 5.14 -24.30 -5.55
N PRO A 141 4.42 -23.82 -4.54
CA PRO A 141 3.03 -23.39 -4.69
C PRO A 141 2.95 -22.06 -5.47
N ILE A 142 1.73 -21.71 -5.89
CA ILE A 142 1.35 -20.37 -6.32
C ILE A 142 0.30 -19.90 -5.30
N THR A 143 0.77 -19.45 -4.14
CA THR A 143 -0.11 -19.16 -3.00
C THR A 143 -0.98 -17.94 -3.24
N ALA A 144 -0.50 -16.96 -4.02
CA ALA A 144 -1.31 -15.82 -4.44
C ALA A 144 -2.61 -16.26 -5.16
N LYS A 145 -2.54 -17.27 -6.06
CA LYS A 145 -3.74 -17.82 -6.70
C LYS A 145 -4.61 -18.63 -5.74
N LEU A 146 -4.00 -19.39 -4.81
CA LEU A 146 -4.74 -20.12 -3.80
C LEU A 146 -5.60 -19.16 -2.95
N VAL A 147 -5.00 -18.07 -2.45
CA VAL A 147 -5.70 -17.06 -1.64
C VAL A 147 -6.80 -16.39 -2.46
N ALA A 148 -6.56 -16.04 -3.72
CA ALA A 148 -7.60 -15.50 -4.61
C ALA A 148 -8.79 -16.44 -4.76
N ASN A 149 -8.55 -17.76 -4.89
CA ASN A 149 -9.61 -18.77 -4.94
C ASN A 149 -10.39 -18.86 -3.63
N MET A 150 -9.72 -18.78 -2.46
CA MET A 150 -10.38 -18.80 -1.14
C MET A 150 -11.28 -17.57 -0.97
N ILE A 151 -10.83 -16.40 -1.37
CA ILE A 151 -11.59 -15.14 -1.34
C ILE A 151 -12.84 -15.26 -2.21
N THR A 152 -12.70 -15.75 -3.43
CA THR A 152 -13.82 -15.97 -4.33
C THR A 152 -14.81 -17.02 -3.78
N ALA A 153 -14.29 -18.14 -3.24
CA ALA A 153 -15.11 -19.21 -2.67
C ALA A 153 -15.89 -18.77 -1.42
N ALA A 154 -15.36 -17.84 -0.63
CA ALA A 154 -16.06 -17.26 0.52
C ALA A 154 -17.28 -16.41 0.11
N GLY A 155 -17.37 -16.00 -1.16
CA GLY A 155 -18.51 -15.24 -1.69
C GLY A 155 -18.24 -13.74 -1.86
N ILE A 156 -16.99 -13.31 -1.90
CA ILE A 156 -16.62 -11.94 -2.28
C ILE A 156 -16.93 -11.75 -3.76
N ASP A 157 -17.62 -10.67 -4.10
CA ASP A 157 -18.06 -10.35 -5.46
C ASP A 157 -17.05 -9.45 -6.21
N ARG A 158 -16.19 -8.72 -5.48
CA ARG A 158 -15.19 -7.77 -6.02
C ARG A 158 -14.06 -7.55 -5.02
N VAL A 159 -12.86 -7.31 -5.51
CA VAL A 159 -11.69 -6.94 -4.71
C VAL A 159 -11.19 -5.55 -5.11
N ILE A 160 -10.89 -4.72 -4.11
CA ILE A 160 -10.11 -3.49 -4.25
C ILE A 160 -8.77 -3.76 -3.56
N THR A 161 -7.66 -3.53 -4.24
CA THR A 161 -6.32 -3.70 -3.63
C THR A 161 -5.35 -2.67 -4.18
N MET A 162 -4.21 -2.47 -3.50
CA MET A 162 -3.21 -1.49 -3.91
C MET A 162 -1.87 -2.18 -4.20
N ASP A 163 -1.20 -1.75 -5.27
CA ASP A 163 0.16 -2.16 -5.67
C ASP A 163 0.47 -3.65 -5.44
N LEU A 164 -0.25 -4.54 -6.11
CA LEU A 164 0.08 -5.97 -6.15
C LEU A 164 1.55 -6.16 -6.52
N HIS A 165 2.21 -7.13 -5.90
CA HIS A 165 3.62 -7.43 -6.13
C HIS A 165 3.92 -7.60 -7.62
N ALA A 166 3.04 -8.32 -8.32
CA ALA A 166 3.06 -8.44 -9.77
C ALA A 166 1.66 -8.05 -10.31
N SER A 167 1.59 -7.05 -11.19
CA SER A 167 0.31 -6.53 -11.70
C SER A 167 -0.57 -7.57 -12.40
N GLN A 168 0.03 -8.65 -12.93
CA GLN A 168 -0.67 -9.78 -13.53
C GLN A 168 -1.45 -10.64 -12.53
N GLU A 169 -1.22 -10.50 -11.22
CA GLU A 169 -2.00 -11.19 -10.18
C GLU A 169 -3.49 -10.83 -10.20
N GLN A 170 -3.86 -9.70 -10.81
CA GLN A 170 -5.26 -9.38 -11.10
C GLN A 170 -5.96 -10.51 -11.86
N GLY A 171 -5.22 -11.22 -12.73
CA GLY A 171 -5.73 -12.36 -13.48
C GLY A 171 -5.85 -13.65 -12.66
N TYR A 172 -5.48 -13.66 -11.36
CA TYR A 172 -5.68 -14.82 -10.48
C TYR A 172 -7.09 -14.88 -9.90
N PHE A 173 -7.79 -13.74 -9.93
CA PHE A 173 -9.16 -13.67 -9.46
C PHE A 173 -10.14 -13.96 -10.60
N ASP A 174 -11.17 -14.73 -10.31
CA ASP A 174 -12.27 -15.00 -11.22
C ASP A 174 -13.43 -13.99 -11.01
N ILE A 175 -13.19 -12.97 -10.18
CA ILE A 175 -14.07 -11.84 -9.88
C ILE A 175 -13.36 -10.52 -10.25
N PRO A 176 -14.09 -9.41 -10.44
CA PRO A 176 -13.48 -8.11 -10.72
C PRO A 176 -12.48 -7.67 -9.66
N VAL A 177 -11.36 -7.10 -10.12
CA VAL A 177 -10.32 -6.52 -9.27
C VAL A 177 -10.05 -5.08 -9.68
N ASP A 178 -10.21 -4.16 -8.75
CA ASP A 178 -9.79 -2.77 -8.89
C ASP A 178 -8.41 -2.61 -8.24
N HIS A 179 -7.40 -2.55 -9.10
CA HIS A 179 -6.00 -2.46 -8.70
C HIS A 179 -5.56 -1.00 -8.64
N MET A 180 -5.51 -0.47 -7.42
CA MET A 180 -5.12 0.91 -7.14
C MET A 180 -3.60 1.07 -7.19
N LEU A 181 -3.13 2.29 -7.47
CA LEU A 181 -1.72 2.64 -7.51
C LEU A 181 -1.39 3.62 -6.38
N GLY A 182 -0.47 3.25 -5.50
CA GLY A 182 0.05 4.13 -4.45
C GLY A 182 1.18 5.04 -4.94
N GLN A 183 1.85 4.63 -6.03
CA GLN A 183 2.99 5.37 -6.59
C GLN A 183 2.72 6.84 -6.91
N PRO A 184 1.56 7.27 -7.45
CA PRO A 184 1.26 8.70 -7.66
C PRO A 184 1.39 9.53 -6.39
N MET A 185 0.87 9.04 -5.26
CA MET A 185 0.99 9.72 -3.95
C MET A 185 2.45 9.92 -3.54
N LEU A 186 3.27 8.87 -3.69
CA LEU A 186 4.70 8.94 -3.40
C LEU A 186 5.42 9.95 -4.31
N THR A 187 5.02 9.99 -5.59
CA THR A 187 5.56 10.93 -6.58
C THR A 187 5.23 12.37 -6.21
N ASP A 188 3.98 12.66 -5.85
CA ASP A 188 3.51 13.99 -5.47
C ASP A 188 4.18 14.47 -4.19
N TYR A 189 4.41 13.57 -3.22
CA TYR A 189 5.19 13.88 -2.03
C TYR A 189 6.58 14.40 -2.38
N PHE A 190 7.33 13.68 -3.23
CA PHE A 190 8.68 14.10 -3.62
C PHE A 190 8.70 15.31 -4.53
N LYS A 191 7.65 15.54 -5.34
CA LYS A 191 7.47 16.76 -6.11
C LYS A 191 7.34 17.97 -5.19
N LEU A 192 6.55 17.88 -4.12
CA LEU A 192 6.40 18.94 -3.12
C LEU A 192 7.68 19.17 -2.29
N LYS A 193 8.53 18.16 -2.17
CA LYS A 193 9.81 18.26 -1.44
C LYS A 193 10.86 19.07 -2.20
N GLU A 194 10.70 19.28 -3.51
CA GLU A 194 11.56 20.10 -4.38
C GLU A 194 13.07 19.78 -4.26
N LEU A 195 13.39 18.49 -4.21
CA LEU A 195 14.78 18.03 -4.16
C LEU A 195 15.47 18.37 -5.50
N LYS A 196 16.64 19.02 -5.43
CA LYS A 196 17.46 19.32 -6.60
C LYS A 196 18.34 18.12 -6.95
N ASP A 197 18.77 18.03 -8.21
CA ASP A 197 19.66 16.98 -8.70
C ASP A 197 19.17 15.58 -8.31
N LEU A 198 17.90 15.31 -8.62
CA LEU A 198 17.19 14.10 -8.21
C LEU A 198 17.39 12.97 -9.21
N VAL A 199 17.54 11.75 -8.70
CA VAL A 199 17.57 10.49 -9.49
C VAL A 199 16.65 9.47 -8.81
N ILE A 200 15.79 8.81 -9.59
CA ILE A 200 15.00 7.68 -9.09
C ILE A 200 15.80 6.39 -9.31
N VAL A 201 15.95 5.61 -8.25
CA VAL A 201 16.76 4.40 -8.24
C VAL A 201 15.87 3.17 -8.17
N SER A 202 16.03 2.29 -9.13
CA SER A 202 15.44 0.94 -9.09
C SER A 202 16.36 0.02 -8.29
N PRO A 203 15.88 -0.65 -7.22
CA PRO A 203 16.70 -1.54 -6.40
C PRO A 203 17.08 -2.85 -7.11
N ASP A 204 16.42 -3.16 -8.22
CA ASP A 204 16.65 -4.34 -9.06
C ASP A 204 16.05 -4.16 -10.46
N HIS A 205 16.22 -5.19 -11.33
CA HIS A 205 15.66 -5.15 -12.69
C HIS A 205 14.13 -5.26 -12.74
N GLY A 206 13.49 -5.88 -11.73
CA GLY A 206 12.04 -6.05 -11.68
C GLY A 206 11.30 -4.73 -11.46
N SER A 207 11.90 -3.83 -10.69
CA SER A 207 11.31 -2.54 -10.30
C SER A 207 11.57 -1.40 -11.30
N VAL A 208 12.28 -1.65 -12.42
CA VAL A 208 12.65 -0.60 -13.41
C VAL A 208 11.43 0.11 -13.99
N LYS A 209 10.35 -0.62 -14.31
CA LYS A 209 9.10 -0.01 -14.81
C LYS A 209 8.52 0.98 -13.80
N ARG A 210 8.51 0.58 -12.53
CA ARG A 210 8.03 1.41 -11.41
C ARG A 210 8.89 2.67 -11.26
N ALA A 211 10.22 2.53 -11.28
CA ALA A 211 11.14 3.68 -11.24
C ALA A 211 10.93 4.66 -12.41
N ARG A 212 10.74 4.16 -13.64
CA ARG A 212 10.42 5.00 -14.81
C ARG A 212 9.11 5.76 -14.66
N ASN A 213 8.07 5.09 -14.14
CA ASN A 213 6.77 5.72 -13.92
C ASN A 213 6.85 6.87 -12.90
N MET A 214 7.70 6.75 -11.88
CA MET A 214 7.94 7.83 -10.91
C MET A 214 8.81 8.94 -11.48
N ALA A 215 9.84 8.60 -12.23
CA ALA A 215 10.80 9.56 -12.80
C ALA A 215 10.16 10.48 -13.84
N LYS A 216 9.25 9.95 -14.67
CA LYS A 216 8.63 10.68 -15.76
C LYS A 216 7.90 11.96 -15.33
N PRO A 217 6.95 11.95 -14.38
CA PRO A 217 6.26 13.16 -13.92
C PRO A 217 7.15 14.11 -13.11
N LEU A 218 8.29 13.64 -12.61
CA LEU A 218 9.30 14.46 -11.94
C LEU A 218 10.34 15.05 -12.91
N ASP A 219 10.35 14.60 -14.17
CA ASP A 219 11.32 14.96 -15.21
C ASP A 219 12.78 14.75 -14.76
N VAL A 220 13.06 13.56 -14.22
CA VAL A 220 14.37 13.20 -13.67
C VAL A 220 14.87 11.86 -14.24
N PRO A 221 16.21 11.64 -14.27
CA PRO A 221 16.79 10.39 -14.71
C PRO A 221 16.51 9.24 -13.74
N ILE A 222 16.74 8.00 -14.23
CA ILE A 222 16.75 6.80 -13.41
C ILE A 222 18.15 6.21 -13.32
N ALA A 223 18.42 5.51 -12.20
CA ALA A 223 19.53 4.59 -12.07
C ALA A 223 19.01 3.19 -11.68
N ILE A 224 19.78 2.17 -12.00
CA ILE A 224 19.41 0.77 -11.76
C ILE A 224 20.54 0.11 -10.99
N ILE A 225 20.21 -0.57 -9.89
CA ILE A 225 21.16 -1.39 -9.15
C ILE A 225 21.16 -2.79 -9.77
N ASP A 226 22.26 -3.15 -10.39
CA ASP A 226 22.53 -4.48 -10.95
C ASP A 226 23.27 -5.32 -9.90
N LYS A 227 22.57 -6.29 -9.32
CA LYS A 227 23.12 -7.21 -8.31
C LYS A 227 23.68 -8.42 -9.01
N ARG A 228 24.99 -8.60 -8.95
CA ARG A 228 25.67 -9.80 -9.45
C ARG A 228 26.18 -10.62 -8.27
N ARG A 229 25.76 -11.88 -8.21
CA ARG A 229 26.36 -12.90 -7.36
C ARG A 229 27.36 -13.70 -8.18
N PRO A 230 28.67 -13.41 -8.14
CA PRO A 230 29.65 -14.12 -8.95
C PRO A 230 29.77 -15.59 -8.57
N GLU A 231 29.57 -15.93 -7.30
CA GLU A 231 29.60 -17.32 -6.75
C GLU A 231 28.77 -17.42 -5.47
N ALA A 232 28.33 -18.66 -5.14
CA ALA A 232 27.75 -18.95 -3.83
C ALA A 232 28.79 -18.66 -2.72
N ASN A 233 28.37 -17.87 -1.70
CA ASN A 233 29.21 -17.43 -0.56
C ASN A 233 30.21 -16.28 -0.79
N LYS A 234 30.15 -15.57 -1.92
CA LYS A 234 30.87 -14.29 -2.08
C LYS A 234 29.95 -13.10 -1.85
N SER A 235 30.54 -11.99 -1.36
CA SER A 235 29.82 -10.71 -1.18
C SER A 235 29.14 -10.28 -2.49
N GLU A 236 27.92 -9.80 -2.38
CA GLU A 236 27.13 -9.29 -3.50
C GLU A 236 27.82 -8.03 -4.06
N ILE A 237 28.25 -8.06 -5.32
CA ILE A 237 28.79 -6.88 -6.01
C ILE A 237 27.60 -6.12 -6.56
N MET A 238 27.42 -4.88 -6.10
CA MET A 238 26.41 -3.97 -6.61
C MET A 238 27.05 -3.07 -7.68
N ASN A 239 26.59 -3.21 -8.91
CA ASN A 239 26.91 -2.29 -9.99
C ASN A 239 25.75 -1.32 -10.18
N ILE A 240 26.02 -0.03 -10.37
CA ILE A 240 24.99 0.98 -10.61
C ILE A 240 25.09 1.44 -12.05
N VAL A 241 23.98 1.31 -12.78
CA VAL A 241 23.85 1.82 -14.14
C VAL A 241 23.08 3.13 -14.07
N GLY A 242 23.75 4.24 -14.38
CA GLY A 242 23.21 5.60 -14.26
C GLY A 242 24.16 6.53 -13.50
N ASP A 243 23.98 7.83 -13.65
CA ASP A 243 24.78 8.85 -12.98
C ASP A 243 24.13 9.22 -11.64
N ILE A 244 24.85 8.94 -10.53
CA ILE A 244 24.37 9.19 -9.16
C ILE A 244 25.32 10.07 -8.34
N GLU A 245 26.50 10.40 -8.86
CA GLU A 245 27.50 11.18 -8.14
C GLU A 245 26.97 12.60 -7.87
N GLY A 246 27.02 13.03 -6.61
CA GLY A 246 26.51 14.32 -6.14
C GLY A 246 25.01 14.48 -6.19
N LYS A 247 24.23 13.43 -6.52
CA LYS A 247 22.78 13.47 -6.69
C LYS A 247 22.02 13.10 -5.41
N ASN A 248 20.78 13.57 -5.31
CA ASN A 248 19.82 13.08 -4.34
C ASN A 248 19.10 11.86 -4.93
N CYS A 249 19.23 10.70 -4.30
CA CYS A 249 18.70 9.44 -4.81
C CYS A 249 17.43 9.04 -4.06
N ILE A 250 16.38 8.62 -4.76
CA ILE A 250 15.18 8.01 -4.18
C ILE A 250 15.12 6.55 -4.62
N ILE A 251 15.20 5.63 -3.67
CA ILE A 251 15.00 4.19 -3.92
C ILE A 251 13.50 3.90 -3.79
N LEU A 252 12.90 3.32 -4.84
CA LEU A 252 11.47 3.00 -4.86
C LEU A 252 11.26 1.49 -4.96
N ASP A 253 10.45 0.95 -4.04
CA ASP A 253 10.01 -0.46 -4.08
C ASP A 253 8.49 -0.58 -3.86
N ASP A 254 7.89 -1.77 -4.03
CA ASP A 254 6.50 -2.03 -3.67
C ASP A 254 6.34 -2.22 -2.17
N LEU A 255 7.28 -2.94 -1.56
CA LEU A 255 7.20 -3.25 -0.13
C LEU A 255 8.58 -3.22 0.54
N ILE A 256 8.57 -2.93 1.84
CA ILE A 256 9.73 -3.08 2.72
C ILE A 256 9.43 -4.22 3.70
N ASP A 257 10.09 -5.37 3.49
CA ASP A 257 9.97 -6.52 4.40
C ASP A 257 11.08 -6.46 5.45
N THR A 258 12.20 -7.16 5.27
CA THR A 258 13.33 -7.17 6.21
C THR A 258 14.29 -6.01 6.02
N ALA A 259 14.02 -5.11 5.11
CA ALA A 259 14.80 -3.93 4.72
C ALA A 259 16.24 -4.19 4.23
N GLY A 260 16.66 -5.46 4.10
CA GLY A 260 18.04 -5.76 3.69
C GLY A 260 18.40 -5.18 2.32
N THR A 261 17.54 -5.39 1.32
CA THR A 261 17.75 -4.91 -0.05
C THR A 261 17.91 -3.40 -0.12
N ILE A 262 16.97 -2.67 0.49
CA ILE A 262 16.92 -1.21 0.39
C ILE A 262 18.05 -0.54 1.19
N CYS A 263 18.40 -1.09 2.35
CA CYS A 263 19.50 -0.57 3.16
C CYS A 263 20.86 -0.81 2.50
N ASN A 264 21.10 -2.01 1.94
CA ASN A 264 22.31 -2.30 1.18
C ASN A 264 22.43 -1.41 -0.06
N ALA A 265 21.32 -1.18 -0.76
CA ALA A 265 21.25 -0.26 -1.87
C ALA A 265 21.63 1.17 -1.45
N ALA A 266 21.13 1.63 -0.30
CA ALA A 266 21.43 2.96 0.23
C ALA A 266 22.91 3.12 0.57
N HIS A 267 23.55 2.12 1.20
CA HIS A 267 24.99 2.14 1.45
C HIS A 267 25.78 2.21 0.14
N ALA A 268 25.48 1.34 -0.84
CA ALA A 268 26.18 1.34 -2.11
C ALA A 268 26.06 2.68 -2.86
N LEU A 269 24.90 3.34 -2.83
CA LEU A 269 24.72 4.67 -3.41
C LEU A 269 25.60 5.72 -2.73
N MET A 270 25.66 5.70 -1.39
CA MET A 270 26.52 6.64 -0.64
C MET A 270 28.00 6.39 -0.90
N ASP A 271 28.43 5.13 -0.93
CA ASP A 271 29.83 4.74 -1.21
C ASP A 271 30.27 5.17 -2.63
N LEU A 272 29.34 5.25 -3.57
CA LEU A 272 29.54 5.70 -4.95
C LEU A 272 29.29 7.20 -5.16
N GLY A 273 29.23 7.99 -4.08
CA GLY A 273 29.22 9.44 -4.13
C GLY A 273 27.86 10.10 -4.23
N ALA A 274 26.76 9.38 -3.94
CA ALA A 274 25.45 10.03 -3.84
C ALA A 274 25.44 11.08 -2.72
N LYS A 275 24.79 12.22 -2.96
CA LYS A 275 24.68 13.30 -1.97
C LYS A 275 23.78 12.94 -0.79
N SER A 276 22.72 12.23 -1.05
CA SER A 276 21.80 11.73 -0.05
C SER A 276 20.89 10.64 -0.62
N VAL A 277 20.38 9.80 0.25
CA VAL A 277 19.46 8.72 -0.11
C VAL A 277 18.16 8.87 0.65
N TYR A 278 17.07 8.79 -0.08
CA TYR A 278 15.70 8.65 0.38
C TYR A 278 15.16 7.30 -0.09
N ALA A 279 14.10 6.83 0.56
CA ALA A 279 13.44 5.60 0.16
C ALA A 279 11.93 5.78 0.20
N CYS A 280 11.20 5.02 -0.61
CA CYS A 280 9.76 4.97 -0.50
C CYS A 280 9.21 3.61 -0.93
N ALA A 281 8.07 3.24 -0.33
CA ALA A 281 7.34 2.03 -0.68
C ALA A 281 5.86 2.15 -0.31
N THR A 282 5.02 1.36 -0.98
CA THR A 282 3.59 1.27 -0.70
C THR A 282 3.32 0.47 0.57
N HIS A 283 4.00 -0.67 0.77
CA HIS A 283 3.69 -1.59 1.85
C HIS A 283 4.81 -1.67 2.89
N ALA A 284 4.51 -1.24 4.10
CA ALA A 284 5.41 -1.26 5.24
C ALA A 284 5.27 -2.58 6.03
N VAL A 285 5.77 -3.69 5.49
CA VAL A 285 5.70 -5.00 6.17
C VAL A 285 6.56 -5.00 7.42
N LEU A 286 7.79 -4.48 7.36
CA LEU A 286 8.70 -4.20 8.46
C LEU A 286 8.90 -5.42 9.39
N SER A 287 9.23 -6.56 8.79
CA SER A 287 9.43 -7.80 9.54
C SER A 287 10.89 -8.00 10.01
N GLY A 288 11.04 -8.80 11.06
CA GLY A 288 12.34 -9.18 11.59
C GLY A 288 13.22 -7.97 11.93
N PRO A 289 14.48 -7.91 11.43
CA PRO A 289 15.44 -6.84 11.76
C PRO A 289 15.25 -5.54 10.95
N ALA A 290 14.07 -5.31 10.34
CA ALA A 290 13.87 -4.18 9.43
C ALA A 290 14.15 -2.82 10.09
N LEU A 291 13.63 -2.60 11.30
CA LEU A 291 13.75 -1.33 12.01
C LEU A 291 15.20 -1.02 12.34
N GLU A 292 15.95 -2.00 12.89
CA GLU A 292 17.37 -1.85 13.23
C GLU A 292 18.20 -1.51 11.99
N ARG A 293 17.92 -2.20 10.87
CA ARG A 293 18.62 -1.96 9.60
C ARG A 293 18.32 -0.58 9.03
N ILE A 294 17.06 -0.14 9.06
CA ILE A 294 16.67 1.18 8.57
C ILE A 294 17.31 2.25 9.45
N GLU A 295 17.27 2.10 10.77
CA GLU A 295 17.86 3.08 11.69
C GLU A 295 19.36 3.23 11.47
N ALA A 296 20.09 2.13 11.29
CA ALA A 296 21.52 2.12 11.02
C ALA A 296 21.90 2.56 9.61
N SER A 297 20.95 2.62 8.67
CA SER A 297 21.20 2.95 7.26
C SER A 297 21.41 4.44 7.02
N PRO A 298 22.09 4.84 5.91
CA PRO A 298 22.23 6.23 5.52
C PRO A 298 20.96 6.85 4.93
N ILE A 299 19.84 6.14 4.92
CA ILE A 299 18.55 6.66 4.45
C ILE A 299 18.14 7.83 5.33
N LYS A 300 17.96 9.02 4.72
CA LYS A 300 17.54 10.23 5.41
C LYS A 300 16.07 10.22 5.79
N GLU A 301 15.25 9.67 4.92
CA GLU A 301 13.81 9.59 5.10
C GLU A 301 13.26 8.42 4.29
N MET A 302 12.30 7.72 4.87
CA MET A 302 11.55 6.66 4.24
C MET A 302 10.07 7.03 4.22
N VAL A 303 9.52 7.20 3.02
CA VAL A 303 8.11 7.54 2.81
C VAL A 303 7.33 6.26 2.55
N LEU A 304 6.34 6.00 3.38
CA LEU A 304 5.53 4.78 3.39
C LEU A 304 4.05 5.12 3.26
N LEU A 305 3.27 4.24 2.67
CA LEU A 305 1.82 4.34 2.72
C LEU A 305 1.26 3.48 3.86
N ASN A 306 0.10 3.88 4.41
CA ASN A 306 -0.54 3.18 5.53
C ASN A 306 -1.42 2.00 5.09
N THR A 307 -1.07 1.31 4.03
CA THR A 307 -1.76 0.06 3.61
C THR A 307 -1.65 -1.06 4.66
N ILE A 308 -0.61 -0.98 5.49
CA ILE A 308 -0.37 -1.79 6.69
C ILE A 308 -0.23 -0.82 7.86
N PRO A 309 -0.87 -1.06 9.01
CA PRO A 309 -0.69 -0.20 10.17
C PRO A 309 0.75 -0.28 10.69
N ILE A 310 1.32 0.88 11.01
CA ILE A 310 2.63 0.97 11.68
C ILE A 310 2.36 1.36 13.12
N PRO A 311 2.41 0.42 14.07
CA PRO A 311 2.17 0.71 15.47
C PRO A 311 3.27 1.60 16.05
N GLU A 312 3.00 2.32 17.14
CA GLU A 312 3.90 3.33 17.71
C GLU A 312 5.31 2.79 18.00
N GLU A 313 5.40 1.55 18.49
CA GLU A 313 6.67 0.88 18.79
C GLU A 313 7.51 0.55 17.56
N LYS A 314 6.91 0.60 16.35
CA LYS A 314 7.61 0.41 15.06
C LYS A 314 7.90 1.73 14.34
N LYS A 315 7.50 2.87 14.89
CA LYS A 315 7.77 4.16 14.27
C LYS A 315 9.21 4.60 14.48
N LEU A 316 9.88 4.96 13.39
CA LEU A 316 11.18 5.60 13.40
C LEU A 316 11.04 7.08 13.01
N ASP A 317 11.91 7.94 13.52
CA ASP A 317 11.94 9.36 13.15
C ASP A 317 12.17 9.60 11.65
N LYS A 318 12.77 8.62 10.98
CA LYS A 318 12.98 8.61 9.52
C LYS A 318 11.70 8.34 8.72
N PHE A 319 10.62 7.90 9.36
CA PHE A 319 9.39 7.54 8.64
C PHE A 319 8.49 8.76 8.43
N THR A 320 8.04 8.90 7.20
CA THR A 320 6.90 9.73 6.83
C THR A 320 5.84 8.80 6.27
N VAL A 321 4.66 8.78 6.91
CA VAL A 321 3.56 7.90 6.52
C VAL A 321 2.46 8.73 5.88
N LEU A 322 2.05 8.35 4.67
CA LEU A 322 0.94 8.96 3.94
C LEU A 322 -0.27 8.03 4.01
N SER A 323 -1.45 8.61 4.22
CA SER A 323 -2.67 7.81 4.28
C SER A 323 -3.26 7.54 2.90
N VAL A 324 -3.68 6.29 2.68
CA VAL A 324 -4.44 5.86 1.49
C VAL A 324 -5.96 5.96 1.68
N GLY A 325 -6.42 6.46 2.83
CA GLY A 325 -7.83 6.52 3.19
C GLY A 325 -8.69 7.22 2.14
N HIS A 326 -8.24 8.38 1.67
CA HIS A 326 -8.92 9.13 0.63
C HIS A 326 -9.08 8.34 -0.69
N ILE A 327 -8.01 7.69 -1.18
CA ILE A 327 -8.06 6.91 -2.43
C ILE A 327 -9.05 5.73 -2.29
N PHE A 328 -9.04 5.05 -1.14
CA PHE A 328 -10.00 3.97 -0.90
C PHE A 328 -11.44 4.48 -0.78
N ALA A 329 -11.65 5.61 -0.09
CA ALA A 329 -12.97 6.24 0.02
C ALA A 329 -13.54 6.61 -1.36
N GLU A 330 -12.74 7.28 -2.18
CA GLU A 330 -13.10 7.65 -3.55
C GLU A 330 -13.39 6.41 -4.41
N THR A 331 -12.55 5.36 -4.30
CA THR A 331 -12.76 4.11 -5.04
C THR A 331 -14.06 3.43 -4.64
N ILE A 332 -14.34 3.32 -3.33
CA ILE A 332 -15.58 2.73 -2.80
C ILE A 332 -16.79 3.52 -3.29
N SER A 333 -16.75 4.85 -3.19
CA SER A 333 -17.81 5.75 -3.68
C SER A 333 -18.07 5.52 -5.18
N ARG A 334 -17.02 5.51 -6.01
CA ARG A 334 -17.16 5.30 -7.46
C ARG A 334 -17.72 3.92 -7.80
N ILE A 335 -17.28 2.86 -7.13
CA ILE A 335 -17.83 1.52 -7.31
C ILE A 335 -19.32 1.50 -6.98
N TYR A 336 -19.69 2.03 -5.81
CA TYR A 336 -21.08 2.07 -5.36
C TYR A 336 -21.97 2.90 -6.29
N CYS A 337 -21.47 4.06 -6.75
CA CYS A 337 -22.20 4.95 -7.67
C CYS A 337 -22.05 4.58 -9.15
N HIS A 338 -21.44 3.42 -9.46
CA HIS A 338 -21.19 2.96 -10.85
C HIS A 338 -20.41 3.96 -11.71
N LYS A 339 -19.52 4.76 -11.08
CA LYS A 339 -18.65 5.73 -11.76
C LYS A 339 -17.33 5.06 -12.20
N PRO A 340 -16.67 5.52 -13.29
CA PRO A 340 -15.40 4.94 -13.73
C PRO A 340 -14.24 5.25 -12.76
N ILE A 341 -13.42 4.23 -12.45
CA ILE A 341 -12.25 4.34 -11.57
C ILE A 341 -11.02 4.81 -12.36
N SER A 342 -10.93 4.51 -13.65
CA SER A 342 -9.75 4.80 -14.48
C SER A 342 -9.37 6.29 -14.52
N THR A 343 -10.32 7.18 -14.27
CA THR A 343 -10.09 8.64 -14.21
C THR A 343 -9.27 9.09 -13.00
N MET A 344 -9.17 8.27 -11.95
CA MET A 344 -8.38 8.57 -10.76
C MET A 344 -6.85 8.49 -11.00
N PHE A 345 -6.43 7.91 -12.13
CA PHE A 345 -5.02 7.64 -12.44
C PHE A 345 -4.57 8.24 -13.79
N GLN A 346 -5.32 9.20 -14.29
CA GLN A 346 -5.00 9.93 -15.55
C GLN A 346 -4.19 11.18 -15.29
#